data_7467742972c0ffca831cb4d4ba889ca3
#
_entry.id   7467742972c0ffca831cb4d4ba889ca3
#
_cell.length_a   1.000
_cell.length_b   1.000
_cell.length_c   1.000
_cell.angle_alpha   90.00
_cell.angle_beta   90.00
_cell.angle_gamma   90.00
#
_symmetry.space_group_name_H-M   'P 1'
#
loop_
_entity.id
_entity.type
_entity.pdbx_description
1 polymer ?
#
loop_
_entity_poly.entity_id
_entity_poly.type
_entity_poly.pdbx_seq_one_letter_code
_entity_poly.pdbx_strand_id
1 'polypeptide(L)'
;AYSDRRLFRLDAPPLWRVQDRTVLRQDVADSLKREVQQENSFVAQYAAADVGNQRLLHVLQLLLLPLLLWIAWRHRRRRLDPTAVLATEAESRVVGRPFSTWLLLSMIGVLVFEPNAPLFLHQLAMLVALVPVLRLMPQQGRRLLGPWPYLATAFYLLQHLAVLLMASDYLYRLYYLALSLLALAATGWLLWRSRGERYAGVAGRAGQLVHGLAWGGVAILSAAIVANVLGNVSLAEMLTAGIIESGYFALVLYAAVTVLEALLRRLGARPEVRRLWLMRRHGGHLLDTHARWARVAAVIGWIAYTMTRFRIFRPVYDTAKAIVTHRFEYGELSISLGHVLVFSIGVVLAVWVARTLRALLREEVLPRMSLPRGVDNSVASLSYYVLLLVGLLAALSAAGFKIGQLAFMFGALGVGIGLGLQ
;
A
#
# COMPACT_ATOMS: atom_id res chain seq x y z
N ALA A 1 -15.55 -6.99 19.99
CA ALA A 1 -15.70 -6.36 21.32
C ALA A 1 -15.17 -7.22 22.49
N TYR A 2 -15.11 -8.57 22.36
CA TYR A 2 -14.61 -9.45 23.44
C TYR A 2 -13.07 -9.54 23.52
N SER A 3 -12.35 -9.38 22.40
CA SER A 3 -10.88 -9.47 22.36
C SER A 3 -10.17 -8.21 22.89
N ASP A 4 -10.78 -7.03 22.74
CA ASP A 4 -10.12 -5.76 23.07
C ASP A 4 -10.05 -5.52 24.58
N ARG A 5 -10.99 -6.04 25.36
CA ARG A 5 -10.96 -5.94 26.84
C ARG A 5 -9.86 -6.76 27.51
N ARG A 6 -9.25 -7.72 26.78
CA ARG A 6 -8.14 -8.53 27.31
C ARG A 6 -6.77 -7.86 27.16
N LEU A 7 -6.59 -6.94 26.22
CA LEU A 7 -5.32 -6.25 25.98
C LEU A 7 -4.79 -5.43 27.16
N PHE A 8 -5.70 -4.94 28.02
CA PHE A 8 -5.31 -4.15 29.21
C PHE A 8 -5.36 -4.96 30.49
N ARG A 9 -5.56 -6.27 30.45
CA ARG A 9 -5.47 -7.14 31.62
C ARG A 9 -4.04 -7.64 31.77
N LEU A 10 -3.61 -7.80 33.02
CA LEU A 10 -2.34 -8.45 33.33
C LEU A 10 -2.44 -9.93 32.98
N ASP A 11 -1.64 -10.38 32.01
CA ASP A 11 -1.65 -11.75 31.47
C ASP A 11 -0.70 -12.65 32.28
N ALA A 12 0.26 -12.04 32.96
CA ALA A 12 1.29 -12.72 33.74
C ALA A 12 1.60 -11.94 35.02
N PRO A 13 2.17 -12.59 36.04
CA PRO A 13 2.64 -11.90 37.23
C PRO A 13 3.78 -10.92 36.87
N PRO A 14 3.98 -9.83 37.62
CA PRO A 14 5.11 -8.93 37.41
C PRO A 14 6.45 -9.67 37.39
N LEU A 15 7.43 -9.17 36.63
CA LEU A 15 8.72 -9.87 36.44
C LEU A 15 9.45 -10.18 37.75
N TRP A 16 9.26 -9.38 38.78
CA TRP A 16 9.88 -9.58 40.11
C TRP A 16 9.19 -10.68 40.94
N ARG A 17 8.07 -11.25 40.50
CA ARG A 17 7.34 -12.33 41.20
C ARG A 17 7.38 -13.66 40.47
N VAL A 18 8.10 -13.78 39.36
CA VAL A 18 8.21 -15.02 38.58
C VAL A 18 9.15 -15.97 39.30
N GLN A 19 8.60 -17.03 39.89
CA GLN A 19 9.37 -18.09 40.58
C GLN A 19 9.59 -19.37 39.75
N ASP A 20 8.84 -19.52 38.65
CA ASP A 20 8.83 -20.78 37.91
C ASP A 20 9.87 -20.76 36.76
N ARG A 21 10.92 -21.61 36.94
CA ARG A 21 12.04 -21.75 36.00
C ARG A 21 12.00 -23.05 35.20
N THR A 22 10.89 -23.80 35.23
CA THR A 22 10.80 -25.11 34.57
C THR A 22 10.57 -24.94 33.07
N VAL A 23 11.66 -25.05 32.32
CA VAL A 23 11.62 -25.11 30.85
C VAL A 23 11.54 -26.56 30.44
N LEU A 24 10.36 -27.05 30.08
CA LEU A 24 10.17 -28.40 29.54
C LEU A 24 10.48 -28.40 28.03
N ARG A 25 11.65 -28.91 27.68
CA ARG A 25 12.17 -29.02 26.30
C ARG A 25 11.30 -29.87 25.36
N GLN A 26 10.52 -30.79 25.91
CA GLN A 26 9.65 -31.70 25.14
C GLN A 26 8.40 -31.00 24.61
N ASP A 27 7.84 -30.04 25.35
CA ASP A 27 6.65 -29.27 24.92
C ASP A 27 6.91 -28.35 23.75
N VAL A 28 8.18 -27.90 23.56
CA VAL A 28 8.58 -27.02 22.45
C VAL A 28 8.43 -27.70 21.09
N ALA A 29 8.95 -28.93 20.98
CA ALA A 29 8.92 -29.65 19.70
C ALA A 29 7.50 -30.04 19.28
N ASP A 30 6.66 -30.38 20.27
CA ASP A 30 5.27 -30.77 20.01
C ASP A 30 4.34 -29.58 19.77
N SER A 31 4.61 -28.42 20.36
CA SER A 31 3.89 -27.19 20.05
C SER A 31 4.26 -26.68 18.66
N LEU A 32 5.54 -26.66 18.29
CA LEU A 32 5.99 -26.32 16.95
C LEU A 32 5.42 -27.24 15.87
N LYS A 33 5.39 -28.56 16.12
CA LYS A 33 4.79 -29.51 15.18
C LYS A 33 3.29 -29.26 14.98
N ARG A 34 2.56 -29.00 16.06
CA ARG A 34 1.12 -28.70 15.98
C ARG A 34 0.85 -27.41 15.21
N GLU A 35 1.63 -26.36 15.47
CA GLU A 35 1.49 -25.07 14.78
C GLU A 35 1.81 -25.19 13.30
N VAL A 36 2.92 -25.87 12.92
CA VAL A 36 3.27 -26.16 11.54
C VAL A 36 2.22 -27.02 10.83
N GLN A 37 1.64 -28.00 11.51
CA GLN A 37 0.56 -28.83 10.94
C GLN A 37 -0.72 -28.01 10.72
N GLN A 38 -1.08 -27.15 11.65
CA GLN A 38 -2.26 -26.30 11.56
C GLN A 38 -2.09 -25.26 10.44
N GLU A 39 -0.91 -24.64 10.30
CA GLU A 39 -0.59 -23.73 9.22
C GLU A 39 -0.58 -24.43 7.85
N ASN A 40 -0.01 -25.62 7.74
CA ASN A 40 -0.03 -26.41 6.51
C ASN A 40 -1.46 -26.77 6.07
N SER A 41 -2.34 -27.08 7.00
CA SER A 41 -3.76 -27.35 6.69
C SER A 41 -4.48 -26.09 6.19
N PHE A 42 -4.17 -24.94 6.75
CA PHE A 42 -4.70 -23.64 6.32
C PHE A 42 -4.21 -23.26 4.92
N VAL A 43 -2.91 -23.45 4.65
CA VAL A 43 -2.32 -23.21 3.32
C VAL A 43 -2.94 -24.14 2.27
N ALA A 44 -3.16 -25.42 2.60
CA ALA A 44 -3.79 -26.37 1.69
C ALA A 44 -5.25 -26.00 1.39
N GLN A 45 -6.02 -25.58 2.40
CA GLN A 45 -7.40 -25.12 2.22
C GLN A 45 -7.45 -23.83 1.38
N TYR A 46 -6.56 -22.91 1.61
CA TYR A 46 -6.47 -21.67 0.85
C TYR A 46 -6.11 -21.94 -0.62
N ALA A 47 -5.14 -22.81 -0.88
CA ALA A 47 -4.76 -23.21 -2.23
C ALA A 47 -5.91 -23.89 -3.00
N ALA A 48 -6.84 -24.53 -2.29
CA ALA A 48 -8.02 -25.16 -2.89
C ALA A 48 -9.18 -24.18 -3.13
N ALA A 49 -9.27 -23.09 -2.37
CA ALA A 49 -10.48 -22.25 -2.31
C ALA A 49 -10.53 -21.12 -3.35
N ASP A 50 -9.40 -20.53 -3.78
CA ASP A 50 -9.37 -19.36 -4.67
C ASP A 50 -8.44 -19.54 -5.88
N VAL A 51 -8.87 -20.38 -6.81
CA VAL A 51 -8.06 -20.75 -7.98
C VAL A 51 -7.98 -19.62 -9.03
N GLY A 52 -8.94 -18.69 -9.07
CA GLY A 52 -9.03 -17.67 -10.11
C GLY A 52 -8.02 -16.54 -9.93
N ASN A 53 -8.00 -15.92 -8.77
CA ASN A 53 -7.18 -14.75 -8.46
C ASN A 53 -5.69 -15.13 -8.35
N GLN A 54 -5.41 -16.28 -7.74
CA GLN A 54 -4.07 -16.84 -7.63
C GLN A 54 -3.45 -17.14 -9.00
N ARG A 55 -4.21 -17.72 -9.93
CA ARG A 55 -3.73 -18.00 -11.30
C ARG A 55 -3.34 -16.72 -12.02
N LEU A 56 -4.17 -15.69 -11.92
CA LEU A 56 -3.90 -14.39 -12.54
C LEU A 56 -2.61 -13.76 -11.98
N LEU A 57 -2.41 -13.82 -10.67
CA LEU A 57 -1.21 -13.33 -10.02
C LEU A 57 0.04 -14.09 -10.47
N HIS A 58 -0.02 -15.43 -10.50
CA HIS A 58 1.10 -16.26 -10.96
C HIS A 58 1.44 -16.01 -12.43
N VAL A 59 0.44 -15.90 -13.32
CA VAL A 59 0.64 -15.56 -14.73
C VAL A 59 1.29 -14.19 -14.85
N LEU A 60 0.83 -13.20 -14.10
CA LEU A 60 1.40 -11.86 -14.09
C LEU A 60 2.87 -11.87 -13.62
N GLN A 61 3.17 -12.60 -12.55
CA GLN A 61 4.54 -12.76 -12.02
C GLN A 61 5.45 -13.44 -13.04
N LEU A 62 4.95 -14.47 -13.72
CA LEU A 62 5.69 -15.23 -14.73
C LEU A 62 5.98 -14.39 -15.97
N LEU A 63 5.04 -13.56 -16.41
CA LEU A 63 5.21 -12.62 -17.53
C LEU A 63 6.12 -11.43 -17.19
N LEU A 64 6.10 -11.00 -15.94
CA LEU A 64 6.89 -9.87 -15.47
C LEU A 64 8.39 -10.14 -15.53
N LEU A 65 8.84 -11.37 -15.24
CA LEU A 65 10.25 -11.73 -15.25
C LEU A 65 10.91 -11.58 -16.63
N PRO A 66 10.39 -12.22 -17.71
CA PRO A 66 10.99 -12.06 -19.04
C PRO A 66 10.91 -10.62 -19.54
N LEU A 67 9.86 -9.88 -19.18
CA LEU A 67 9.73 -8.46 -19.50
C LEU A 67 10.85 -7.64 -18.84
N LEU A 68 11.12 -7.84 -17.57
CA LEU A 68 12.20 -7.15 -16.86
C LEU A 68 13.59 -7.55 -17.37
N LEU A 69 13.81 -8.83 -17.68
CA LEU A 69 15.04 -9.31 -18.28
C LEU A 69 15.28 -8.68 -19.65
N TRP A 70 14.25 -8.60 -20.49
CA TRP A 70 14.31 -7.95 -21.79
C TRP A 70 14.63 -6.44 -21.66
N ILE A 71 13.98 -5.75 -20.70
CA ILE A 71 14.27 -4.34 -20.41
C ILE A 71 15.72 -4.16 -19.96
N ALA A 72 16.23 -5.06 -19.10
CA ALA A 72 17.60 -5.02 -18.59
C ALA A 72 18.62 -5.29 -19.72
N TRP A 73 18.35 -6.28 -20.57
CA TRP A 73 19.22 -6.60 -21.71
C TRP A 73 19.29 -5.43 -22.72
N ARG A 74 18.14 -4.83 -23.05
CA ARG A 74 18.08 -3.67 -23.94
C ARG A 74 18.76 -2.44 -23.32
N HIS A 75 18.71 -2.30 -21.99
CA HIS A 75 19.44 -1.24 -21.29
C HIS A 75 20.94 -1.43 -21.35
N ARG A 76 21.43 -2.65 -21.17
CA ARG A 76 22.87 -2.96 -21.28
C ARG A 76 23.40 -2.64 -22.67
N ARG A 77 22.67 -2.98 -23.73
CA ARG A 77 23.05 -2.66 -25.11
C ARG A 77 23.10 -1.16 -25.38
N ARG A 78 22.17 -0.38 -24.82
CA ARG A 78 22.14 1.08 -24.99
C ARG A 78 23.19 1.84 -24.16
N ARG A 79 23.73 1.27 -23.09
CA ARG A 79 24.85 1.87 -22.35
C ARG A 79 26.13 1.96 -23.14
N LEU A 80 26.25 1.22 -24.23
CA LEU A 80 27.36 1.27 -25.17
C LEU A 80 27.22 2.43 -26.18
N ASP A 81 26.11 3.16 -26.14
CA ASP A 81 25.83 4.28 -27.03
C ASP A 81 26.15 5.60 -26.30
N PRO A 82 27.17 6.39 -26.72
CA PRO A 82 27.60 7.60 -26.03
C PRO A 82 26.58 8.74 -26.09
N THR A 83 25.53 8.62 -26.91
CA THR A 83 24.42 9.61 -27.02
C THR A 83 23.23 9.34 -26.13
N ALA A 84 23.27 8.28 -25.29
CA ALA A 84 22.15 7.89 -24.45
C ALA A 84 21.93 8.91 -23.32
N VAL A 85 20.70 9.40 -23.21
CA VAL A 85 20.25 10.25 -22.09
C VAL A 85 20.58 9.58 -20.76
N LEU A 86 21.29 10.28 -19.87
CA LEU A 86 21.70 9.79 -18.57
C LEU A 86 20.48 9.34 -17.78
N ALA A 87 20.35 8.02 -17.57
CA ALA A 87 19.33 7.45 -16.71
C ALA A 87 19.56 7.89 -15.26
N THR A 88 18.49 8.18 -14.52
CA THR A 88 18.62 8.46 -13.10
C THR A 88 19.23 7.28 -12.36
N GLU A 89 19.91 7.54 -11.24
CA GLU A 89 20.55 6.49 -10.45
C GLU A 89 19.57 5.38 -10.03
N ALA A 90 18.34 5.76 -9.65
CA ALA A 90 17.28 4.83 -9.32
C ALA A 90 16.89 3.93 -10.52
N GLU A 91 16.73 4.51 -11.71
CA GLU A 91 16.45 3.75 -12.94
C GLU A 91 17.56 2.75 -13.28
N SER A 92 18.81 3.18 -13.17
CA SER A 92 19.95 2.32 -13.46
C SER A 92 20.06 1.14 -12.49
N ARG A 93 19.68 1.34 -11.24
CA ARG A 93 19.69 0.30 -10.20
C ARG A 93 18.57 -0.70 -10.37
N VAL A 94 17.33 -0.22 -10.63
CA VAL A 94 16.14 -1.06 -10.84
C VAL A 94 16.32 -1.93 -12.08
N VAL A 95 16.72 -1.31 -13.19
CA VAL A 95 16.93 -2.04 -14.47
C VAL A 95 18.17 -2.92 -14.44
N GLY A 96 19.21 -2.51 -13.69
CA GLY A 96 20.44 -3.31 -13.55
C GLY A 96 20.28 -4.56 -12.68
N ARG A 97 19.19 -4.68 -11.91
CA ARG A 97 18.92 -5.79 -10.98
C ARG A 97 17.53 -6.40 -11.20
N PRO A 98 17.27 -6.98 -12.38
CA PRO A 98 15.93 -7.43 -12.78
C PRO A 98 15.33 -8.48 -11.84
N PHE A 99 16.12 -9.41 -11.31
CA PHE A 99 15.64 -10.41 -10.36
C PHE A 99 15.18 -9.80 -9.03
N SER A 100 15.95 -8.85 -8.49
CA SER A 100 15.53 -8.16 -7.25
C SER A 100 14.27 -7.33 -7.49
N THR A 101 14.14 -6.69 -8.64
CA THR A 101 12.98 -5.92 -9.05
C THR A 101 11.75 -6.82 -9.20
N TRP A 102 11.92 -7.95 -9.88
CA TRP A 102 10.87 -8.94 -10.05
C TRP A 102 10.40 -9.50 -8.69
N LEU A 103 11.35 -9.89 -7.85
CA LEU A 103 11.05 -10.48 -6.54
C LEU A 103 10.30 -9.49 -5.65
N LEU A 104 10.72 -8.22 -5.60
CA LEU A 104 10.01 -7.19 -4.84
C LEU A 104 8.59 -6.98 -5.34
N LEU A 105 8.41 -6.82 -6.66
CA LEU A 105 7.08 -6.61 -7.25
C LEU A 105 6.18 -7.84 -7.05
N SER A 106 6.75 -9.05 -7.12
CA SER A 106 6.01 -10.29 -6.87
C SER A 106 5.52 -10.38 -5.42
N MET A 107 6.38 -10.04 -4.45
CA MET A 107 6.01 -10.06 -3.03
C MET A 107 4.96 -8.99 -2.71
N ILE A 108 5.08 -7.80 -3.29
CA ILE A 108 4.05 -6.76 -3.17
C ILE A 108 2.75 -7.20 -3.84
N GLY A 109 2.84 -7.89 -4.98
CA GLY A 109 1.69 -8.48 -5.64
C GLY A 109 0.92 -9.41 -4.70
N VAL A 110 1.60 -10.28 -3.97
CA VAL A 110 0.98 -11.15 -2.95
C VAL A 110 0.30 -10.31 -1.86
N LEU A 111 0.98 -9.29 -1.32
CA LEU A 111 0.44 -8.45 -0.25
C LEU A 111 -0.80 -7.65 -0.66
N VAL A 112 -0.90 -7.25 -1.94
CA VAL A 112 -1.98 -6.38 -2.44
C VAL A 112 -3.14 -7.18 -3.03
N PHE A 113 -2.85 -8.21 -3.82
CA PHE A 113 -3.88 -8.95 -4.56
C PHE A 113 -4.42 -10.17 -3.80
N GLU A 114 -3.74 -10.58 -2.73
CA GLU A 114 -4.12 -11.73 -1.90
C GLU A 114 -4.41 -11.30 -0.44
N PRO A 115 -5.36 -10.40 -0.18
CA PRO A 115 -5.63 -9.89 1.18
C PRO A 115 -6.14 -10.98 2.13
N ASN A 116 -6.74 -12.04 1.59
CA ASN A 116 -7.27 -13.17 2.35
C ASN A 116 -6.27 -14.32 2.52
N ALA A 117 -5.03 -14.15 2.03
CA ALA A 117 -4.01 -15.17 2.18
C ALA A 117 -3.68 -15.44 3.66
N PRO A 118 -3.29 -16.67 4.01
CA PRO A 118 -2.83 -17.01 5.34
C PRO A 118 -1.74 -16.06 5.84
N LEU A 119 -1.74 -15.79 7.14
CA LEU A 119 -0.80 -14.84 7.74
C LEU A 119 0.67 -15.22 7.45
N PHE A 120 0.96 -16.52 7.47
CA PHE A 120 2.26 -17.08 7.11
C PHE A 120 2.72 -16.66 5.70
N LEU A 121 1.82 -16.67 4.71
CA LEU A 121 2.17 -16.29 3.35
C LEU A 121 2.57 -14.80 3.26
N HIS A 122 1.87 -13.94 3.98
CA HIS A 122 2.22 -12.53 4.09
C HIS A 122 3.57 -12.32 4.80
N GLN A 123 3.81 -13.05 5.88
CA GLN A 123 5.10 -13.01 6.61
C GLN A 123 6.24 -13.51 5.73
N LEU A 124 6.04 -14.62 5.00
CA LEU A 124 7.01 -15.14 4.06
C LEU A 124 7.30 -14.15 2.92
N ALA A 125 6.27 -13.53 2.36
CA ALA A 125 6.43 -12.50 1.34
C ALA A 125 7.27 -11.32 1.87
N MET A 126 7.01 -10.89 3.09
CA MET A 126 7.79 -9.83 3.74
C MET A 126 9.23 -10.26 4.00
N LEU A 127 9.48 -11.49 4.45
CA LEU A 127 10.84 -12.03 4.65
C LEU A 127 11.61 -12.11 3.33
N VAL A 128 10.99 -12.59 2.27
CA VAL A 128 11.60 -12.69 0.94
C VAL A 128 11.89 -11.29 0.37
N ALA A 129 11.05 -10.30 0.65
CA ALA A 129 11.24 -8.91 0.22
C ALA A 129 12.47 -8.23 0.85
N LEU A 130 13.04 -8.77 1.92
CA LEU A 130 14.16 -8.22 2.66
C LEU A 130 15.40 -7.94 1.80
N VAL A 131 15.81 -8.93 1.01
CA VAL A 131 16.97 -8.81 0.13
C VAL A 131 16.75 -7.75 -0.98
N PRO A 132 15.65 -7.79 -1.73
CA PRO A 132 15.42 -6.79 -2.77
C PRO A 132 15.23 -5.38 -2.20
N VAL A 133 14.60 -5.19 -1.04
CA VAL A 133 14.45 -3.87 -0.42
C VAL A 133 15.81 -3.22 -0.18
N LEU A 134 16.75 -3.93 0.46
CA LEU A 134 18.10 -3.40 0.72
C LEU A 134 18.89 -3.17 -0.57
N ARG A 135 18.73 -4.03 -1.57
CA ARG A 135 19.44 -3.92 -2.85
C ARG A 135 18.94 -2.78 -3.73
N LEU A 136 17.64 -2.54 -3.77
CA LEU A 136 17.01 -1.57 -4.66
C LEU A 136 16.92 -0.16 -4.07
N MET A 137 17.22 0.01 -2.77
CA MET A 137 17.16 1.30 -2.10
C MET A 137 18.08 2.34 -2.76
N PRO A 138 17.56 3.51 -3.18
CA PRO A 138 18.35 4.57 -3.82
C PRO A 138 19.32 5.22 -2.80
N GLN A 139 20.39 5.85 -3.30
CA GLN A 139 21.38 6.53 -2.45
C GLN A 139 20.74 7.66 -1.64
N GLN A 140 19.78 8.36 -2.21
CA GLN A 140 19.03 9.41 -1.53
C GLN A 140 18.33 8.86 -0.27
N GLY A 141 17.65 7.70 -0.39
CA GLY A 141 17.04 7.01 0.74
C GLY A 141 18.07 6.55 1.78
N ARG A 142 19.22 6.03 1.34
CA ARG A 142 20.31 5.63 2.24
C ARG A 142 20.91 6.81 2.97
N ARG A 143 21.05 7.97 2.31
CA ARG A 143 21.54 9.20 2.96
C ARG A 143 20.54 9.76 3.98
N LEU A 144 19.23 9.68 3.65
CA LEU A 144 18.15 10.16 4.53
C LEU A 144 17.98 9.27 5.76
N LEU A 145 17.99 7.95 5.56
CA LEU A 145 17.67 6.96 6.60
C LEU A 145 18.93 6.44 7.32
N GLY A 146 20.12 6.66 6.77
CA GLY A 146 21.37 6.17 7.36
C GLY A 146 21.37 4.64 7.52
N PRO A 147 21.74 4.09 8.69
CA PRO A 147 21.74 2.65 8.97
C PRO A 147 20.35 2.08 9.28
N TRP A 148 19.29 2.92 9.40
CA TRP A 148 17.95 2.50 9.75
C TRP A 148 17.38 1.33 8.94
N PRO A 149 17.54 1.27 7.59
CA PRO A 149 17.05 0.15 6.80
C PRO A 149 17.62 -1.20 7.22
N TYR A 150 18.90 -1.24 7.56
CA TYR A 150 19.57 -2.47 8.01
C TYR A 150 19.08 -2.89 9.39
N LEU A 151 18.92 -1.92 10.30
CA LEU A 151 18.40 -2.16 11.64
C LEU A 151 16.96 -2.63 11.61
N ALA A 152 16.08 -1.97 10.85
CA ALA A 152 14.69 -2.38 10.73
C ALA A 152 14.56 -3.80 10.15
N THR A 153 15.40 -4.14 9.18
CA THR A 153 15.48 -5.48 8.60
C THR A 153 15.96 -6.51 9.64
N ALA A 154 17.00 -6.18 10.40
CA ALA A 154 17.52 -7.05 11.46
C ALA A 154 16.49 -7.27 12.58
N PHE A 155 15.81 -6.22 13.02
CA PHE A 155 14.75 -6.32 14.03
C PHE A 155 13.56 -7.12 13.54
N TYR A 156 13.19 -6.98 12.26
CA TYR A 156 12.13 -7.80 11.65
C TYR A 156 12.50 -9.28 11.66
N LEU A 157 13.75 -9.65 11.32
CA LEU A 157 14.23 -11.02 11.43
C LEU A 157 14.25 -11.52 12.88
N LEU A 158 14.80 -10.71 13.80
CA LEU A 158 14.84 -11.06 15.22
C LEU A 158 13.43 -11.33 15.75
N GLN A 159 12.46 -10.48 15.42
CA GLN A 159 11.08 -10.67 15.85
C GLN A 159 10.50 -12.04 15.43
N HIS A 160 10.81 -12.52 14.23
CA HIS A 160 10.35 -13.83 13.77
C HIS A 160 11.04 -15.01 14.47
N LEU A 161 12.22 -14.80 15.08
CA LEU A 161 12.86 -15.81 15.90
C LEU A 161 12.15 -16.03 17.26
N ALA A 162 11.26 -15.12 17.67
CA ALA A 162 10.47 -15.26 18.89
C ALA A 162 9.62 -16.54 18.88
N VAL A 163 9.19 -17.01 17.71
CA VAL A 163 8.44 -18.27 17.53
C VAL A 163 9.18 -19.46 18.13
N LEU A 164 10.51 -19.47 18.06
CA LEU A 164 11.33 -20.55 18.62
C LEU A 164 11.32 -20.59 20.17
N LEU A 165 10.87 -19.52 20.81
CA LEU A 165 10.84 -19.36 22.27
C LEU A 165 9.42 -19.45 22.86
N MET A 166 8.40 -19.64 22.02
CA MET A 166 6.98 -19.69 22.44
C MET A 166 6.66 -20.81 23.44
N ALA A 167 7.49 -21.84 23.50
CA ALA A 167 7.27 -22.95 24.43
C ALA A 167 7.55 -22.62 25.91
N SER A 168 8.17 -21.47 26.20
CA SER A 168 8.40 -20.99 27.57
C SER A 168 7.92 -19.56 27.66
N ASP A 169 6.82 -19.35 28.39
CA ASP A 169 6.26 -18.01 28.62
C ASP A 169 7.30 -17.05 29.22
N TYR A 170 8.19 -17.55 30.07
CA TYR A 170 9.24 -16.75 30.67
C TYR A 170 10.30 -16.31 29.65
N LEU A 171 10.81 -17.25 28.84
CA LEU A 171 11.82 -16.96 27.82
C LEU A 171 11.24 -16.05 26.72
N TYR A 172 10.01 -16.29 26.32
CA TYR A 172 9.30 -15.48 25.37
C TYR A 172 9.17 -14.02 25.85
N ARG A 173 8.76 -13.85 27.08
CA ARG A 173 8.63 -12.55 27.73
C ARG A 173 9.97 -11.82 27.83
N LEU A 174 11.02 -12.53 28.25
CA LEU A 174 12.38 -11.97 28.35
C LEU A 174 12.94 -11.58 26.98
N TYR A 175 12.62 -12.38 25.97
CA TYR A 175 13.00 -12.09 24.60
C TYR A 175 12.36 -10.80 24.08
N TYR A 176 11.06 -10.62 24.27
CA TYR A 176 10.37 -9.38 23.86
C TYR A 176 10.84 -8.17 24.68
N LEU A 177 11.19 -8.35 25.93
CA LEU A 177 11.81 -7.29 26.71
C LEU A 177 13.18 -6.89 26.14
N ALA A 178 14.03 -7.86 25.85
CA ALA A 178 15.33 -7.62 25.23
C ALA A 178 15.19 -6.97 23.85
N LEU A 179 14.26 -7.45 23.03
CA LEU A 179 13.99 -6.91 21.71
C LEU A 179 13.51 -5.45 21.77
N SER A 180 12.59 -5.12 22.68
CA SER A 180 12.10 -3.74 22.86
C SER A 180 13.18 -2.81 23.41
N LEU A 181 14.04 -3.27 24.33
CA LEU A 181 15.19 -2.51 24.82
C LEU A 181 16.21 -2.24 23.72
N LEU A 182 16.56 -3.25 22.93
CA LEU A 182 17.48 -3.10 21.80
C LEU A 182 16.91 -2.15 20.72
N ALA A 183 15.61 -2.28 20.41
CA ALA A 183 14.95 -1.39 19.47
C ALA A 183 14.90 0.05 19.98
N LEU A 184 14.63 0.25 21.27
CA LEU A 184 14.67 1.57 21.92
C LEU A 184 16.08 2.17 21.90
N ALA A 185 17.10 1.38 22.26
CA ALA A 185 18.49 1.82 22.23
C ALA A 185 18.95 2.19 20.82
N ALA A 186 18.61 1.37 19.83
CA ALA A 186 18.93 1.63 18.42
C ALA A 186 18.25 2.92 17.91
N THR A 187 16.95 3.10 18.23
CA THR A 187 16.20 4.30 17.83
C THR A 187 16.74 5.54 18.53
N GLY A 188 17.01 5.46 19.82
CA GLY A 188 17.62 6.54 20.60
C GLY A 188 19.01 6.92 20.09
N TRP A 189 19.85 5.93 19.76
CA TRP A 189 21.17 6.15 19.17
C TRP A 189 21.08 6.85 17.81
N LEU A 190 20.14 6.44 16.98
CA LEU A 190 19.90 7.08 15.68
C LEU A 190 19.42 8.53 15.83
N LEU A 191 18.51 8.79 16.77
CA LEU A 191 18.05 10.14 17.08
C LEU A 191 19.19 11.02 17.61
N TRP A 192 20.05 10.48 18.47
CA TRP A 192 21.22 11.19 18.98
C TRP A 192 22.22 11.51 17.85
N ARG A 193 22.49 10.52 16.99
CA ARG A 193 23.39 10.68 15.83
C ARG A 193 22.85 11.68 14.80
N SER A 194 21.53 11.77 14.63
CA SER A 194 20.87 12.68 13.69
C SER A 194 20.91 14.15 14.13
N ARG A 195 21.22 14.43 15.40
CA ARG A 195 21.39 15.80 15.92
C ARG A 195 22.67 16.49 15.43
N GLY A 196 23.62 15.75 14.86
CA GLY A 196 24.83 16.32 14.28
C GLY A 196 24.53 17.01 12.94
N GLU A 197 25.30 18.07 12.62
CA GLU A 197 25.13 19.00 11.47
C GLU A 197 24.99 18.34 10.09
N ARG A 198 25.30 17.08 9.94
CA ARG A 198 25.25 16.35 8.66
C ARG A 198 23.84 16.10 8.12
N TYR A 199 22.81 16.20 8.97
CA TYR A 199 21.41 15.96 8.58
C TYR A 199 20.60 17.23 8.39
N ALA A 200 21.03 18.36 8.89
CA ALA A 200 20.30 19.64 8.81
C ALA A 200 20.14 20.17 7.37
N GLY A 201 21.07 19.86 6.46
CA GLY A 201 21.03 20.34 5.07
C GLY A 201 20.21 19.49 4.08
N VAL A 202 19.90 18.20 4.43
CA VAL A 202 19.22 17.26 3.51
C VAL A 202 17.76 17.04 3.92
N ALA A 203 17.41 17.46 5.13
CA ALA A 203 16.26 16.89 5.83
C ALA A 203 14.92 17.60 5.61
N GLY A 204 14.79 18.68 4.95
CA GLY A 204 13.49 19.30 4.64
C GLY A 204 12.29 18.76 5.46
N ARG A 205 11.09 18.86 4.97
CA ARG A 205 9.87 18.33 5.62
C ARG A 205 9.92 16.81 5.84
N ALA A 206 10.57 16.06 4.96
CA ALA A 206 10.68 14.60 5.07
C ALA A 206 11.53 14.17 6.27
N GLY A 207 12.63 14.87 6.54
CA GLY A 207 13.47 14.58 7.72
C GLY A 207 12.77 14.89 9.03
N GLN A 208 11.97 15.96 9.08
CA GLN A 208 11.17 16.30 10.27
C GLN A 208 10.13 15.21 10.56
N LEU A 209 9.47 14.68 9.52
CA LEU A 209 8.51 13.57 9.66
C LEU A 209 9.19 12.31 10.18
N VAL A 210 10.33 11.92 9.61
CA VAL A 210 11.09 10.74 10.07
C VAL A 210 11.52 10.91 11.53
N HIS A 211 11.97 12.08 11.90
CA HIS A 211 12.36 12.40 13.27
C HIS A 211 11.17 12.35 14.24
N GLY A 212 10.01 12.89 13.86
CA GLY A 212 8.77 12.81 14.64
C GLY A 212 8.29 11.37 14.83
N LEU A 213 8.31 10.57 13.76
CA LEU A 213 7.97 9.15 13.82
C LEU A 213 8.92 8.35 14.71
N ALA A 214 10.23 8.68 14.70
CA ALA A 214 11.21 8.03 15.57
C ALA A 214 10.95 8.36 17.04
N TRP A 215 10.60 9.60 17.40
CA TRP A 215 10.19 9.96 18.76
C TRP A 215 8.89 9.24 19.18
N GLY A 216 7.91 9.15 18.30
CA GLY A 216 6.71 8.32 18.51
C GLY A 216 7.07 6.86 18.81
N GLY A 217 8.03 6.31 18.03
CA GLY A 217 8.57 4.97 18.26
C GLY A 217 9.21 4.80 19.62
N VAL A 218 10.01 5.77 20.06
CA VAL A 218 10.61 5.79 21.42
C VAL A 218 9.52 5.74 22.50
N ALA A 219 8.49 6.56 22.38
CA ALA A 219 7.39 6.58 23.36
C ALA A 219 6.66 5.24 23.42
N ILE A 220 6.35 4.65 22.26
CA ILE A 220 5.63 3.35 22.19
C ILE A 220 6.51 2.21 22.71
N LEU A 221 7.80 2.16 22.36
CA LEU A 221 8.73 1.14 22.87
C LEU A 221 8.93 1.27 24.38
N SER A 222 8.99 2.49 24.91
CA SER A 222 9.05 2.70 26.35
C SER A 222 7.79 2.19 27.06
N ALA A 223 6.61 2.44 26.49
CA ALA A 223 5.35 1.88 26.97
C ALA A 223 5.33 0.34 26.90
N ALA A 224 5.89 -0.25 25.82
CA ALA A 224 6.01 -1.70 25.68
C ALA A 224 6.89 -2.32 26.78
N ILE A 225 8.02 -1.69 27.10
CA ILE A 225 8.90 -2.13 28.18
C ILE A 225 8.16 -2.10 29.53
N VAL A 226 7.49 -0.99 29.83
CA VAL A 226 6.72 -0.86 31.07
C VAL A 226 5.62 -1.92 31.14
N ALA A 227 4.86 -2.12 30.06
CA ALA A 227 3.81 -3.14 29.99
C ALA A 227 4.37 -4.54 30.24
N ASN A 228 5.52 -4.89 29.64
CA ASN A 228 6.18 -6.17 29.85
C ASN A 228 6.58 -6.36 31.31
N VAL A 229 7.22 -5.37 31.94
CA VAL A 229 7.67 -5.43 33.33
C VAL A 229 6.50 -5.58 34.29
N LEU A 230 5.38 -4.90 34.04
CA LEU A 230 4.16 -4.98 34.86
C LEU A 230 3.39 -6.30 34.69
N GLY A 231 3.66 -7.08 33.61
CA GLY A 231 3.00 -8.36 33.36
C GLY A 231 1.90 -8.33 32.30
N ASN A 232 1.80 -7.25 31.53
CA ASN A 232 0.95 -7.22 30.35
C ASN A 232 1.78 -7.56 29.10
N VAL A 233 2.02 -8.85 28.92
CA VAL A 233 2.88 -9.40 27.85
C VAL A 233 2.24 -9.19 26.47
N SER A 234 0.94 -9.42 26.35
CA SER A 234 0.20 -9.23 25.07
C SER A 234 0.27 -7.79 24.56
N LEU A 235 0.19 -6.81 25.44
CA LEU A 235 0.34 -5.39 25.06
C LEU A 235 1.78 -5.08 24.66
N ALA A 236 2.76 -5.57 25.41
CA ALA A 236 4.17 -5.37 25.11
C ALA A 236 4.57 -5.96 23.75
N GLU A 237 4.10 -7.18 23.46
CA GLU A 237 4.27 -7.83 22.16
C GLU A 237 3.64 -6.99 21.05
N MET A 238 2.37 -6.61 21.18
CA MET A 238 1.65 -5.83 20.17
C MET A 238 2.37 -4.51 19.87
N LEU A 239 2.83 -3.78 20.91
CA LEU A 239 3.50 -2.50 20.74
C LEU A 239 4.87 -2.66 20.09
N THR A 240 5.66 -3.65 20.53
CA THR A 240 7.00 -3.93 19.99
C THR A 240 6.93 -4.42 18.55
N ALA A 241 6.09 -5.44 18.28
CA ALA A 241 5.86 -5.96 16.96
C ALA A 241 5.29 -4.90 16.02
N GLY A 242 4.31 -4.13 16.48
CA GLY A 242 3.69 -3.05 15.72
C GLY A 242 4.71 -2.03 15.22
N ILE A 243 5.66 -1.58 16.06
CA ILE A 243 6.72 -0.64 15.66
C ILE A 243 7.69 -1.29 14.67
N ILE A 244 8.18 -2.49 14.95
CA ILE A 244 9.15 -3.17 14.09
C ILE A 244 8.56 -3.47 12.71
N GLU A 245 7.36 -4.07 12.66
CA GLU A 245 6.72 -4.44 11.41
C GLU A 245 6.27 -3.23 10.60
N SER A 246 5.70 -2.20 11.23
CA SER A 246 5.30 -0.97 10.52
C SER A 246 6.52 -0.23 9.97
N GLY A 247 7.62 -0.18 10.70
CA GLY A 247 8.87 0.42 10.24
C GLY A 247 9.47 -0.34 9.05
N TYR A 248 9.50 -1.66 9.12
CA TYR A 248 9.96 -2.49 8.01
C TYR A 248 9.05 -2.41 6.79
N PHE A 249 7.72 -2.44 6.98
CA PHE A 249 6.76 -2.30 5.89
C PHE A 249 6.87 -0.94 5.19
N ALA A 250 7.15 0.14 5.93
CA ALA A 250 7.44 1.44 5.32
C ALA A 250 8.64 1.37 4.34
N LEU A 251 9.68 0.61 4.68
CA LEU A 251 10.83 0.41 3.79
C LEU A 251 10.45 -0.40 2.55
N VAL A 252 9.63 -1.44 2.70
CA VAL A 252 9.11 -2.23 1.57
C VAL A 252 8.33 -1.33 0.61
N LEU A 253 7.40 -0.52 1.12
CA LEU A 253 6.62 0.41 0.32
C LEU A 253 7.48 1.50 -0.33
N TYR A 254 8.47 2.01 0.38
CA TYR A 254 9.42 2.99 -0.18
C TYR A 254 10.20 2.40 -1.37
N ALA A 255 10.70 1.17 -1.22
CA ALA A 255 11.37 0.47 -2.31
C ALA A 255 10.41 0.19 -3.48
N ALA A 256 9.16 -0.21 -3.18
CA ALA A 256 8.11 -0.44 -4.16
C ALA A 256 7.82 0.79 -5.03
N VAL A 257 7.56 1.91 -4.37
CA VAL A 257 7.28 3.19 -5.06
C VAL A 257 8.48 3.60 -5.90
N THR A 258 9.70 3.47 -5.38
CA THR A 258 10.93 3.78 -6.13
C THR A 258 11.05 2.92 -7.40
N VAL A 259 10.75 1.62 -7.28
CA VAL A 259 10.76 0.70 -8.44
C VAL A 259 9.69 1.09 -9.45
N LEU A 260 8.46 1.35 -8.98
CA LEU A 260 7.35 1.74 -9.84
C LEU A 260 7.64 3.05 -10.58
N GLU A 261 8.14 4.07 -9.88
CA GLU A 261 8.54 5.35 -10.48
C GLU A 261 9.64 5.17 -11.53
N ALA A 262 10.66 4.36 -11.25
CA ALA A 262 11.74 4.06 -12.17
C ALA A 262 11.22 3.36 -13.44
N LEU A 263 10.32 2.39 -13.29
CA LEU A 263 9.70 1.68 -14.41
C LEU A 263 8.78 2.60 -15.24
N LEU A 264 7.95 3.41 -14.59
CA LEU A 264 7.07 4.37 -15.27
C LEU A 264 7.87 5.39 -16.10
N ARG A 265 8.93 5.98 -15.52
CA ARG A 265 9.82 6.90 -16.24
C ARG A 265 10.50 6.22 -17.42
N ARG A 266 10.93 4.98 -17.22
CA ARG A 266 11.56 4.20 -18.29
C ARG A 266 10.62 3.84 -19.43
N LEU A 267 9.36 3.48 -19.10
CA LEU A 267 8.32 3.23 -20.09
C LEU A 267 7.97 4.51 -20.84
N GLY A 268 7.80 5.63 -20.13
CA GLY A 268 7.51 6.94 -20.73
C GLY A 268 8.63 7.49 -21.60
N ALA A 269 9.89 7.08 -21.39
CA ALA A 269 11.03 7.48 -22.20
C ALA A 269 11.15 6.68 -23.53
N ARG A 270 10.32 5.65 -23.76
CA ARG A 270 10.34 4.85 -25.00
C ARG A 270 9.86 5.67 -26.19
N PRO A 271 10.55 5.58 -27.36
CA PRO A 271 10.14 6.31 -28.56
C PRO A 271 8.76 5.91 -29.05
N GLU A 272 8.35 4.65 -28.86
CA GLU A 272 7.03 4.13 -29.23
C GLU A 272 5.93 4.81 -28.40
N VAL A 273 6.15 4.96 -27.07
CA VAL A 273 5.23 5.61 -26.14
C VAL A 273 5.23 7.13 -26.34
N ARG A 274 6.40 7.72 -26.62
CA ARG A 274 6.52 9.16 -26.92
C ARG A 274 5.88 9.56 -28.26
N ARG A 275 5.63 8.62 -29.16
CA ARG A 275 4.89 8.86 -30.42
C ARG A 275 3.37 9.04 -30.16
N LEU A 276 2.86 8.50 -29.05
CA LEU A 276 1.49 8.78 -28.63
C LEU A 276 1.34 10.27 -28.35
N TRP A 277 0.38 10.90 -28.99
CA TRP A 277 0.14 12.34 -28.87
C TRP A 277 0.00 12.79 -27.41
N LEU A 278 -0.73 12.02 -26.60
CA LEU A 278 -0.95 12.27 -25.18
C LEU A 278 0.38 12.34 -24.39
N MET A 279 1.33 11.45 -24.69
CA MET A 279 2.65 11.42 -24.07
C MET A 279 3.55 12.55 -24.57
N ARG A 280 3.40 12.96 -25.82
CA ARG A 280 4.21 14.04 -26.39
C ARG A 280 3.85 15.39 -25.76
N ARG A 281 2.56 15.62 -25.47
CA ARG A 281 2.08 16.90 -24.92
C ARG A 281 2.02 16.95 -23.39
N HIS A 282 1.67 15.83 -22.74
CA HIS A 282 1.42 15.78 -21.29
C HIS A 282 2.22 14.68 -20.58
N GLY A 283 3.17 14.02 -21.24
CA GLY A 283 3.85 12.83 -20.71
C GLY A 283 4.55 13.06 -19.38
N GLY A 284 5.21 14.20 -19.19
CA GLY A 284 5.82 14.54 -17.90
C GLY A 284 4.80 14.68 -16.79
N HIS A 285 3.71 15.42 -17.05
CA HIS A 285 2.64 15.62 -16.06
C HIS A 285 1.89 14.34 -15.70
N LEU A 286 1.65 13.47 -16.70
CA LEU A 286 1.03 12.17 -16.46
C LEU A 286 1.90 11.27 -15.60
N LEU A 287 3.19 11.15 -15.89
CA LEU A 287 4.12 10.33 -15.12
C LEU A 287 4.25 10.85 -13.69
N ASP A 288 4.37 12.15 -13.49
CA ASP A 288 4.46 12.77 -12.16
C ASP A 288 3.16 12.61 -11.36
N THR A 289 2.02 12.66 -12.05
CA THR A 289 0.71 12.42 -11.43
C THR A 289 0.56 10.97 -10.96
N HIS A 290 0.92 9.99 -11.78
CA HIS A 290 0.89 8.57 -11.39
C HIS A 290 1.88 8.28 -10.25
N ALA A 291 3.08 8.85 -10.29
CA ALA A 291 4.06 8.74 -9.21
C ALA A 291 3.53 9.36 -7.90
N ARG A 292 2.80 10.48 -7.98
CA ARG A 292 2.16 11.10 -6.82
C ARG A 292 1.08 10.19 -6.24
N TRP A 293 0.20 9.65 -7.07
CA TRP A 293 -0.84 8.71 -6.62
C TRP A 293 -0.26 7.44 -6.01
N ALA A 294 0.82 6.90 -6.59
CA ALA A 294 1.51 5.74 -6.01
C ALA A 294 2.08 6.03 -4.62
N ARG A 295 2.66 7.23 -4.41
CA ARG A 295 3.13 7.66 -3.08
C ARG A 295 1.98 7.82 -2.09
N VAL A 296 0.88 8.44 -2.50
CA VAL A 296 -0.32 8.58 -1.65
C VAL A 296 -0.88 7.21 -1.28
N ALA A 297 -1.03 6.30 -2.24
CA ALA A 297 -1.49 4.95 -2.01
C ALA A 297 -0.56 4.17 -1.04
N ALA A 298 0.76 4.33 -1.18
CA ALA A 298 1.72 3.73 -0.28
C ALA A 298 1.59 4.27 1.17
N VAL A 299 1.39 5.58 1.33
CA VAL A 299 1.18 6.18 2.66
C VAL A 299 -0.13 5.68 3.29
N ILE A 300 -1.22 5.65 2.52
CA ILE A 300 -2.51 5.11 3.00
C ILE A 300 -2.37 3.64 3.38
N GLY A 301 -1.72 2.83 2.53
CA GLY A 301 -1.46 1.41 2.79
C GLY A 301 -0.60 1.21 4.04
N TRP A 302 0.41 2.03 4.24
CA TRP A 302 1.23 2.01 5.45
C TRP A 302 0.43 2.35 6.71
N ILE A 303 -0.40 3.39 6.67
CA ILE A 303 -1.28 3.77 7.79
C ILE A 303 -2.23 2.62 8.11
N ALA A 304 -2.92 2.06 7.11
CA ALA A 304 -3.86 0.96 7.29
C ALA A 304 -3.18 -0.28 7.88
N TYR A 305 -1.99 -0.64 7.37
CA TYR A 305 -1.19 -1.74 7.91
C TYR A 305 -0.80 -1.51 9.36
N THR A 306 -0.28 -0.31 9.68
CA THR A 306 0.10 0.08 11.04
C THR A 306 -1.09 0.01 11.99
N MET A 307 -2.24 0.59 11.61
CA MET A 307 -3.47 0.51 12.41
C MET A 307 -3.92 -0.94 12.64
N THR A 308 -3.75 -1.81 11.65
CA THR A 308 -4.08 -3.24 11.79
C THR A 308 -3.16 -3.92 12.81
N ARG A 309 -1.85 -3.63 12.79
CA ARG A 309 -0.86 -4.19 13.73
C ARG A 309 -1.10 -3.72 15.16
N PHE A 310 -1.52 -2.47 15.34
CA PHE A 310 -1.93 -1.94 16.66
C PHE A 310 -3.37 -2.29 17.05
N ARG A 311 -4.06 -3.13 16.27
CA ARG A 311 -5.47 -3.53 16.49
C ARG A 311 -6.46 -2.36 16.56
N ILE A 312 -6.07 -1.19 16.05
CA ILE A 312 -6.89 0.04 16.04
C ILE A 312 -7.76 0.09 14.77
N PHE A 313 -7.39 -0.65 13.73
CA PHE A 313 -8.07 -0.59 12.43
C PHE A 313 -9.57 -0.92 12.54
N ARG A 314 -9.92 -2.03 13.20
CA ARG A 314 -11.33 -2.45 13.34
C ARG A 314 -12.18 -1.44 14.09
N PRO A 315 -11.82 -0.98 15.31
CA PRO A 315 -12.59 0.03 16.01
C PRO A 315 -12.80 1.31 15.21
N VAL A 316 -11.74 1.80 14.54
CA VAL A 316 -11.82 3.01 13.69
C VAL A 316 -12.68 2.76 12.46
N TYR A 317 -12.49 1.63 11.79
CA TYR A 317 -13.31 1.26 10.64
C TYR A 317 -14.78 1.10 10.99
N ASP A 318 -15.11 0.40 12.08
CA ASP A 318 -16.48 0.18 12.51
C ASP A 318 -17.15 1.51 12.91
N THR A 319 -16.42 2.40 13.59
CA THR A 319 -16.91 3.74 13.91
C THR A 319 -17.12 4.58 12.65
N ALA A 320 -16.13 4.60 11.74
CA ALA A 320 -16.24 5.31 10.46
C ALA A 320 -17.40 4.75 9.63
N LYS A 321 -17.54 3.43 9.56
CA LYS A 321 -18.64 2.76 8.89
C LYS A 321 -19.99 3.15 9.51
N ALA A 322 -20.10 3.14 10.83
CA ALA A 322 -21.33 3.54 11.54
C ALA A 322 -21.70 4.98 11.20
N ILE A 323 -20.73 5.91 11.17
CA ILE A 323 -20.96 7.31 10.79
C ILE A 323 -21.39 7.42 9.33
N VAL A 324 -20.71 6.74 8.42
CA VAL A 324 -20.97 6.79 6.97
C VAL A 324 -22.31 6.15 6.63
N THR A 325 -22.69 5.06 7.31
CA THR A 325 -23.95 4.35 7.08
C THR A 325 -25.11 4.87 7.92
N HIS A 326 -24.86 5.82 8.81
CA HIS A 326 -25.94 6.45 9.60
C HIS A 326 -26.94 7.10 8.65
N ARG A 327 -28.21 6.70 8.77
CA ARG A 327 -29.30 7.21 7.94
C ARG A 327 -29.97 8.38 8.62
N PHE A 328 -30.02 9.48 7.94
CA PHE A 328 -30.87 10.62 8.31
C PHE A 328 -32.21 10.43 7.60
N GLU A 329 -33.25 10.16 8.36
CA GLU A 329 -34.60 10.01 7.84
C GLU A 329 -35.32 11.35 7.92
N TYR A 330 -35.68 11.88 6.76
CA TYR A 330 -36.51 13.08 6.66
C TYR A 330 -37.72 12.78 5.74
N GLY A 331 -38.85 12.41 6.34
CA GLY A 331 -40.02 11.94 5.60
C GLY A 331 -39.76 10.61 4.89
N GLU A 332 -40.03 10.56 3.58
CA GLU A 332 -39.76 9.36 2.75
C GLU A 332 -38.30 9.26 2.26
N LEU A 333 -37.49 10.27 2.54
CA LEU A 333 -36.07 10.30 2.10
C LEU A 333 -35.16 9.78 3.21
N SER A 334 -34.51 8.67 2.97
CA SER A 334 -33.45 8.15 3.82
C SER A 334 -32.10 8.38 3.16
N ILE A 335 -31.38 9.41 3.58
CA ILE A 335 -30.07 9.78 3.03
C ILE A 335 -29.01 9.45 4.07
N SER A 336 -27.96 8.70 3.68
CA SER A 336 -26.79 8.51 4.51
C SER A 336 -25.63 9.36 3.98
N LEU A 337 -24.66 9.66 4.86
CA LEU A 337 -23.41 10.31 4.46
C LEU A 337 -22.69 9.51 3.36
N GLY A 338 -22.81 8.17 3.41
CA GLY A 338 -22.28 7.28 2.39
C GLY A 338 -22.89 7.51 1.01
N HIS A 339 -24.19 7.73 0.92
CA HIS A 339 -24.87 8.04 -0.34
C HIS A 339 -24.35 9.36 -0.94
N VAL A 340 -24.18 10.38 -0.10
CA VAL A 340 -23.63 11.69 -0.51
C VAL A 340 -22.18 11.56 -1.00
N LEU A 341 -21.35 10.80 -0.29
CA LEU A 341 -19.96 10.56 -0.69
C LEU A 341 -19.87 9.78 -2.01
N VAL A 342 -20.63 8.69 -2.16
CA VAL A 342 -20.67 7.89 -3.38
C VAL A 342 -21.14 8.74 -4.56
N PHE A 343 -22.17 9.56 -4.39
CA PHE A 343 -22.64 10.49 -5.40
C PHE A 343 -21.55 11.50 -5.79
N SER A 344 -20.92 12.15 -4.81
CA SER A 344 -19.89 13.16 -5.05
C SER A 344 -18.69 12.59 -5.80
N ILE A 345 -18.21 11.42 -5.36
CA ILE A 345 -17.10 10.70 -6.04
C ILE A 345 -17.54 10.28 -7.44
N GLY A 346 -18.75 9.76 -7.60
CA GLY A 346 -19.31 9.37 -8.90
C GLY A 346 -19.37 10.54 -9.89
N VAL A 347 -19.83 11.71 -9.45
CA VAL A 347 -19.86 12.93 -10.28
C VAL A 347 -18.45 13.38 -10.68
N VAL A 348 -17.51 13.43 -9.75
CA VAL A 348 -16.11 13.76 -10.06
C VAL A 348 -15.53 12.79 -11.08
N LEU A 349 -15.78 11.49 -10.90
CA LEU A 349 -15.34 10.45 -11.83
C LEU A 349 -15.96 10.60 -13.20
N ALA A 350 -17.28 10.86 -13.25
CA ALA A 350 -18.02 11.10 -14.50
C ALA A 350 -17.47 12.27 -15.29
N VAL A 351 -17.23 13.40 -14.62
CA VAL A 351 -16.64 14.60 -15.22
C VAL A 351 -15.22 14.31 -15.73
N TRP A 352 -14.41 13.58 -14.94
CA TRP A 352 -13.05 13.22 -15.31
C TRP A 352 -13.02 12.30 -16.54
N VAL A 353 -13.85 11.26 -16.57
CA VAL A 353 -13.97 10.34 -17.69
C VAL A 353 -14.47 11.07 -18.95
N ALA A 354 -15.53 11.87 -18.81
CA ALA A 354 -16.08 12.62 -19.94
C ALA A 354 -15.07 13.61 -20.55
N ARG A 355 -14.29 14.32 -19.71
CA ARG A 355 -13.21 15.21 -20.16
C ARG A 355 -12.07 14.46 -20.85
N THR A 356 -11.66 13.34 -20.29
CA THR A 356 -10.59 12.52 -20.84
C THR A 356 -10.99 11.93 -22.19
N LEU A 357 -12.22 11.41 -22.30
CA LEU A 357 -12.72 10.80 -23.53
C LEU A 357 -12.95 11.87 -24.62
N ARG A 358 -13.46 13.06 -24.24
CA ARG A 358 -13.54 14.21 -25.15
C ARG A 358 -12.18 14.60 -25.71
N ALA A 359 -11.15 14.66 -24.85
CA ALA A 359 -9.78 14.98 -25.27
C ALA A 359 -9.23 13.91 -26.23
N LEU A 360 -9.43 12.63 -25.91
CA LEU A 360 -9.03 11.52 -26.79
C LEU A 360 -9.75 11.56 -28.15
N LEU A 361 -11.06 11.76 -28.14
CA LEU A 361 -11.84 11.88 -29.38
C LEU A 361 -11.33 13.03 -30.24
N ARG A 362 -11.19 14.24 -29.65
CA ARG A 362 -10.80 15.44 -30.37
C ARG A 362 -9.38 15.38 -30.92
N GLU A 363 -8.47 14.70 -30.24
CA GLU A 363 -7.03 14.82 -30.49
C GLU A 363 -6.44 13.59 -31.16
N GLU A 364 -7.06 12.43 -31.03
CA GLU A 364 -6.54 11.18 -31.56
C GLU A 364 -7.46 10.50 -32.58
N VAL A 365 -8.76 10.54 -32.38
CA VAL A 365 -9.73 9.82 -33.22
C VAL A 365 -10.24 10.69 -34.38
N LEU A 366 -10.78 11.86 -34.07
CA LEU A 366 -11.41 12.74 -35.06
C LEU A 366 -10.43 13.28 -36.13
N PRO A 367 -9.16 13.61 -35.85
CA PRO A 367 -8.21 14.04 -36.87
C PRO A 367 -7.85 12.94 -37.89
N ARG A 368 -8.10 11.66 -37.55
CA ARG A 368 -7.86 10.53 -38.44
C ARG A 368 -9.06 10.23 -39.38
N MET A 369 -10.19 10.88 -39.09
CA MET A 369 -11.41 10.77 -39.90
C MET A 369 -11.52 11.98 -40.81
N SER A 370 -11.84 11.78 -42.08
CA SER A 370 -12.06 12.84 -43.07
C SER A 370 -13.44 13.49 -42.86
N LEU A 371 -13.58 14.28 -41.78
CA LEU A 371 -14.85 14.93 -41.46
C LEU A 371 -14.91 16.35 -42.07
N PRO A 372 -16.10 16.84 -42.43
CA PRO A 372 -16.29 18.23 -42.86
C PRO A 372 -15.88 19.20 -41.77
N ARG A 373 -15.41 20.40 -42.15
CA ARG A 373 -14.96 21.44 -41.22
C ARG A 373 -16.05 21.78 -40.18
N GLY A 374 -15.73 21.70 -38.92
CA GLY A 374 -16.59 22.04 -37.76
C GLY A 374 -17.37 20.84 -37.16
N VAL A 375 -17.51 19.74 -37.86
CA VAL A 375 -18.21 18.54 -37.34
C VAL A 375 -17.42 17.88 -36.21
N ASP A 376 -16.12 17.89 -36.27
CA ASP A 376 -15.21 17.38 -35.29
C ASP A 376 -15.47 17.95 -33.88
N ASN A 377 -15.62 19.27 -33.76
CA ASN A 377 -15.89 19.94 -32.50
C ASN A 377 -17.30 19.63 -31.96
N SER A 378 -18.28 19.54 -32.85
CA SER A 378 -19.68 19.20 -32.51
C SER A 378 -19.79 17.78 -31.97
N VAL A 379 -19.16 16.81 -32.64
CA VAL A 379 -19.13 15.40 -32.21
C VAL A 379 -18.42 15.26 -30.86
N ALA A 380 -17.27 15.89 -30.66
CA ALA A 380 -16.54 15.84 -29.39
C ALA A 380 -17.34 16.46 -28.23
N SER A 381 -18.08 17.55 -28.51
CA SER A 381 -18.90 18.22 -27.51
C SER A 381 -20.16 17.42 -27.18
N LEU A 382 -20.83 16.89 -28.19
CA LEU A 382 -22.01 16.02 -27.99
C LEU A 382 -21.64 14.77 -27.19
N SER A 383 -20.54 14.10 -27.54
CA SER A 383 -20.03 12.95 -26.81
C SER A 383 -19.73 13.28 -25.35
N TYR A 384 -19.17 14.45 -25.07
CA TYR A 384 -18.93 14.91 -23.70
C TYR A 384 -20.23 15.02 -22.90
N TYR A 385 -21.26 15.65 -23.45
CA TYR A 385 -22.54 15.82 -22.75
C TYR A 385 -23.27 14.48 -22.54
N VAL A 386 -23.26 13.60 -23.54
CA VAL A 386 -23.84 12.25 -23.42
C VAL A 386 -23.12 11.45 -22.33
N LEU A 387 -21.79 11.46 -22.31
CA LEU A 387 -21.01 10.76 -21.29
C LEU A 387 -21.21 11.36 -19.90
N LEU A 388 -21.31 12.69 -19.81
CA LEU A 388 -21.58 13.37 -18.54
C LEU A 388 -22.97 12.98 -18.01
N LEU A 389 -23.98 12.94 -18.86
CA LEU A 389 -25.34 12.52 -18.49
C LEU A 389 -25.37 11.07 -18.01
N VAL A 390 -24.78 10.16 -18.79
CA VAL A 390 -24.68 8.73 -18.42
C VAL A 390 -23.90 8.57 -17.11
N GLY A 391 -22.80 9.27 -16.94
CA GLY A 391 -22.01 9.24 -15.72
C GLY A 391 -22.75 9.81 -14.51
N LEU A 392 -23.57 10.87 -14.68
CA LEU A 392 -24.40 11.42 -13.63
C LEU A 392 -25.50 10.44 -13.21
N LEU A 393 -26.16 9.79 -14.19
CA LEU A 393 -27.17 8.75 -13.91
C LEU A 393 -26.54 7.55 -13.18
N ALA A 394 -25.35 7.14 -13.58
CA ALA A 394 -24.61 6.09 -12.90
C ALA A 394 -24.25 6.50 -11.46
N ALA A 395 -23.83 7.75 -11.24
CA ALA A 395 -23.54 8.28 -9.90
C ALA A 395 -24.78 8.31 -9.00
N LEU A 396 -25.94 8.72 -9.53
CA LEU A 396 -27.23 8.71 -8.83
C LEU A 396 -27.66 7.28 -8.49
N SER A 397 -27.52 6.35 -9.44
CA SER A 397 -27.83 4.93 -9.22
C SER A 397 -26.95 4.32 -8.14
N ALA A 398 -25.64 4.55 -8.21
CA ALA A 398 -24.68 4.08 -7.20
C ALA A 398 -24.96 4.66 -5.80
N ALA A 399 -25.49 5.87 -5.73
CA ALA A 399 -25.95 6.52 -4.49
C ALA A 399 -27.32 6.03 -4.00
N GLY A 400 -27.90 4.99 -4.65
CA GLY A 400 -29.15 4.36 -4.20
C GLY A 400 -30.43 5.04 -4.67
N PHE A 401 -30.35 6.05 -5.57
CA PHE A 401 -31.54 6.64 -6.17
C PHE A 401 -32.15 5.68 -7.20
N LYS A 402 -33.47 5.50 -7.12
CA LYS A 402 -34.22 4.68 -8.09
C LYS A 402 -34.32 5.41 -9.42
N ILE A 403 -33.57 4.98 -10.42
CA ILE A 403 -33.53 5.61 -11.78
C ILE A 403 -34.94 5.67 -12.41
N GLY A 404 -35.83 4.71 -12.10
CA GLY A 404 -37.20 4.70 -12.61
C GLY A 404 -38.01 5.95 -12.28
N GLN A 405 -37.74 6.59 -11.14
CA GLN A 405 -38.39 7.86 -10.75
C GLN A 405 -37.87 9.05 -11.59
N LEU A 406 -36.59 8.98 -12.02
CA LEU A 406 -35.96 9.99 -12.86
C LEU A 406 -36.28 9.79 -14.34
N ALA A 407 -36.58 8.55 -14.76
CA ALA A 407 -36.89 8.24 -16.14
C ALA A 407 -38.12 9.01 -16.65
N PHE A 408 -39.12 9.21 -15.79
CA PHE A 408 -40.28 10.02 -16.15
C PHE A 408 -39.93 11.49 -16.41
N MET A 409 -39.06 12.07 -15.55
CA MET A 409 -38.60 13.45 -15.73
C MET A 409 -37.76 13.61 -17.01
N PHE A 410 -36.87 12.65 -17.27
CA PHE A 410 -36.06 12.64 -18.52
C PHE A 410 -36.90 12.39 -19.77
N GLY A 411 -37.94 11.57 -19.64
CA GLY A 411 -38.92 11.37 -20.74
C GLY A 411 -39.66 12.65 -21.09
N ALA A 412 -40.18 13.37 -20.09
CA ALA A 412 -40.81 14.67 -20.28
C ALA A 412 -39.86 15.73 -20.86
N LEU A 413 -38.61 15.77 -20.36
CA LEU A 413 -37.58 16.65 -20.91
C LEU A 413 -37.23 16.30 -22.36
N GLY A 414 -37.13 15.03 -22.71
CA GLY A 414 -36.85 14.54 -24.06
C GLY A 414 -37.93 14.94 -25.04
N VAL A 415 -39.20 14.82 -24.62
CA VAL A 415 -40.37 15.28 -25.45
C VAL A 415 -40.31 16.81 -25.61
N GLY A 416 -40.02 17.57 -24.52
CA GLY A 416 -39.88 19.03 -24.57
C GLY A 416 -38.77 19.50 -25.53
N ILE A 417 -37.59 18.86 -25.48
CA ILE A 417 -36.47 19.15 -26.40
C ILE A 417 -36.86 18.73 -27.83
N GLY A 418 -37.49 17.59 -27.99
CA GLY A 418 -37.91 17.09 -29.32
C GLY A 418 -38.88 18.05 -30.01
N LEU A 419 -39.87 18.56 -29.30
CA LEU A 419 -40.81 19.56 -29.80
C LEU A 419 -40.19 20.96 -29.99
N GLY A 420 -39.16 21.31 -29.18
CA GLY A 420 -38.49 22.60 -29.30
C GLY A 420 -37.47 22.68 -30.44
N LEU A 421 -37.06 21.54 -31.03
CA LEU A 421 -36.15 21.43 -32.15
C LEU A 421 -36.87 21.29 -33.49
N GLN A 422 -38.19 21.23 -33.52
CA GLN A 422 -39.03 21.22 -34.70
C GLN A 422 -39.33 22.66 -35.18
#